data_d31c29024547552bae4cf20f6efa1681
#
_entry.id   d31c29024547552bae4cf20f6efa1681
#
_cell.length_a   1.000
_cell.length_b   1.000
_cell.length_c   1.000
_cell.angle_alpha   90.00
_cell.angle_beta   90.00
_cell.angle_gamma   90.00
#
_symmetry.space_group_name_H-M   'P 1'
#
loop_
_entity.id
_entity.type
_entity.pdbx_description
1 polymer ?
#
loop_
_entity_poly.entity_id
_entity_poly.type
_entity_poly.pdbx_seq_one_letter_code
_entity_poly.pdbx_strand_id
1 'polypeptide(L)'
;GGVRFYERREVRDAIAYLRSIANRADDVSVRRILNVPKRGIGERAEALVEAFAAEHRIPFGEALDRIDEVQGLAPRSAKQLASFAAMMAEHRTMVADGTSADRILSSILAASGYLDELEHSEDPQDQTRLENVIEFVSVAGEFVAAAHTEDVGPGESGLLGSPEPDDSLPAFLERVALVADSDQIPDADDDQGVVTLMTLHTAKGLEFPVVFLTGMEDGTFPH
;
A
#
# COMPACT_ATOMS: atom_id res chain seq x y z
N GLY A 1 -12.76 -20.23 9.65
CA GLY A 1 -12.19 -19.40 8.59
C GLY A 1 -12.38 -17.92 8.92
N GLY A 2 -11.38 -17.31 9.59
CA GLY A 2 -11.34 -15.86 9.76
C GLY A 2 -10.86 -15.21 8.46
N VAL A 3 -11.35 -14.00 8.16
CA VAL A 3 -10.82 -13.18 7.07
C VAL A 3 -9.32 -12.98 7.34
N ARG A 4 -8.49 -13.24 6.34
CA ARG A 4 -7.03 -13.08 6.43
C ARG A 4 -6.70 -11.63 6.75
N PHE A 5 -5.64 -11.38 7.50
CA PHE A 5 -5.33 -10.05 8.05
C PHE A 5 -5.31 -8.95 6.98
N TYR A 6 -4.59 -9.18 5.87
CA TYR A 6 -4.47 -8.20 4.78
C TYR A 6 -5.74 -8.05 3.91
N GLU A 7 -6.72 -8.93 4.06
CA GLU A 7 -8.01 -8.85 3.39
C GLU A 7 -9.05 -8.05 4.19
N ARG A 8 -8.77 -7.77 5.46
CA ARG A 8 -9.64 -6.96 6.32
C ARG A 8 -9.82 -5.57 5.72
N ARG A 9 -11.06 -5.08 5.74
CA ARG A 9 -11.43 -3.81 5.09
C ARG A 9 -10.53 -2.66 5.50
N GLU A 10 -10.32 -2.47 6.79
CA GLU A 10 -9.54 -1.40 7.39
C GLU A 10 -8.06 -1.48 7.05
N VAL A 11 -7.50 -2.68 6.96
CA VAL A 11 -6.11 -2.90 6.53
C VAL A 11 -5.98 -2.60 5.03
N ARG A 12 -6.95 -3.01 4.21
CA ARG A 12 -6.99 -2.67 2.78
C ARG A 12 -7.13 -1.18 2.53
N ASP A 13 -7.87 -0.46 3.38
CA ASP A 13 -7.99 0.99 3.31
C ASP A 13 -6.63 1.66 3.61
N ALA A 14 -5.93 1.22 4.66
CA ALA A 14 -4.59 1.69 5.00
C ALA A 14 -3.56 1.40 3.88
N ILE A 15 -3.57 0.18 3.31
CA ILE A 15 -2.73 -0.18 2.17
C ILE A 15 -3.06 0.70 0.94
N ALA A 16 -4.33 1.00 0.68
CA ALA A 16 -4.73 1.85 -0.43
C ALA A 16 -4.21 3.29 -0.28
N TYR A 17 -4.17 3.83 0.94
CA TYR A 17 -3.49 5.10 1.22
C TYR A 17 -2.02 5.04 0.84
N LEU A 18 -1.30 4.04 1.30
CA LEU A 18 0.13 3.88 1.01
C LEU A 18 0.41 3.71 -0.49
N ARG A 19 -0.39 2.88 -1.19
CA ARG A 19 -0.29 2.68 -2.64
C ARG A 19 -0.53 3.97 -3.41
N SER A 20 -1.53 4.75 -3.02
CA SER A 20 -1.86 6.04 -3.67
C SER A 20 -0.78 7.10 -3.43
N ILE A 21 -0.06 7.04 -2.31
CA ILE A 21 1.10 7.88 -2.03
C ILE A 21 2.28 7.45 -2.93
N ALA A 22 2.57 6.16 -3.00
CA ALA A 22 3.67 5.62 -3.80
C ALA A 22 3.43 5.75 -5.32
N ASN A 23 2.18 5.62 -5.77
CA ASN A 23 1.83 5.66 -7.19
C ASN A 23 0.54 6.45 -7.44
N ARG A 24 0.65 7.63 -8.07
CA ARG A 24 -0.49 8.48 -8.46
C ARG A 24 -1.40 7.84 -9.50
N ALA A 25 -0.88 6.91 -10.28
CA ALA A 25 -1.64 6.23 -11.34
C ALA A 25 -2.41 5.01 -10.83
N ASP A 26 -2.34 4.69 -9.54
CA ASP A 26 -3.18 3.66 -8.93
C ASP A 26 -4.59 4.20 -8.64
N ASP A 27 -5.37 4.36 -9.70
CA ASP A 27 -6.73 4.89 -9.63
C ASP A 27 -7.65 4.05 -8.75
N VAL A 28 -7.41 2.74 -8.66
CA VAL A 28 -8.20 1.82 -7.81
C VAL A 28 -8.01 2.18 -6.34
N SER A 29 -6.76 2.35 -5.91
CA SER A 29 -6.45 2.72 -4.53
C SER A 29 -6.91 4.14 -4.21
N VAL A 30 -6.69 5.11 -5.11
CA VAL A 30 -7.13 6.50 -4.92
C VAL A 30 -8.64 6.58 -4.73
N ARG A 31 -9.44 5.93 -5.60
CA ARG A 31 -10.91 5.93 -5.50
C ARG A 31 -11.39 5.26 -4.23
N ARG A 32 -10.74 4.19 -3.81
CA ARG A 32 -11.07 3.49 -2.58
C ARG A 32 -11.01 4.41 -1.36
N ILE A 33 -10.00 5.27 -1.26
CA ILE A 33 -9.75 6.13 -0.08
C ILE A 33 -10.32 7.54 -0.21
N LEU A 34 -10.75 7.96 -1.39
CA LEU A 34 -11.21 9.33 -1.66
C LEU A 34 -12.25 9.82 -0.64
N ASN A 35 -13.14 8.93 -0.22
CA ASN A 35 -14.22 9.21 0.72
C ASN A 35 -14.19 8.28 1.96
N VAL A 36 -13.01 7.82 2.33
CA VAL A 36 -12.75 7.00 3.53
C VAL A 36 -11.58 7.62 4.31
N PRO A 37 -11.80 8.24 5.46
CA PRO A 37 -13.08 8.56 6.13
C PRO A 37 -14.02 9.41 5.26
N LYS A 38 -15.28 9.45 5.67
CA LYS A 38 -16.33 10.18 4.90
C LYS A 38 -16.04 11.68 4.83
N ARG A 39 -15.71 12.18 3.62
CA ARG A 39 -15.40 13.61 3.37
C ARG A 39 -16.56 14.39 2.76
N GLY A 40 -17.66 13.71 2.43
CA GLY A 40 -18.79 14.34 1.75
C GLY A 40 -18.51 14.68 0.29
N ILE A 41 -17.58 13.97 -0.34
CA ILE A 41 -17.35 14.02 -1.78
C ILE A 41 -18.43 13.16 -2.43
N GLY A 42 -19.34 13.79 -3.17
CA GLY A 42 -20.44 13.09 -3.83
C GLY A 42 -20.04 12.56 -5.21
N GLU A 43 -20.81 11.57 -5.72
CA GLU A 43 -20.62 10.94 -7.03
C GLU A 43 -20.49 11.95 -8.19
N ARG A 44 -21.26 13.07 -8.13
CA ARG A 44 -21.17 14.11 -9.15
C ARG A 44 -19.79 14.78 -9.20
N ALA A 45 -19.19 15.02 -8.04
CA ALA A 45 -17.86 15.64 -7.96
C ALA A 45 -16.79 14.66 -8.49
N GLU A 46 -16.90 13.39 -8.12
CA GLU A 46 -16.03 12.33 -8.63
C GLU A 46 -16.16 12.18 -10.16
N ALA A 47 -17.38 12.18 -10.69
CA ALA A 47 -17.62 12.12 -12.15
C ALA A 47 -17.03 13.31 -12.91
N LEU A 48 -17.01 14.52 -12.32
CA LEU A 48 -16.38 15.69 -12.94
C LEU A 48 -14.84 15.56 -12.99
N VAL A 49 -14.22 15.04 -11.93
CA VAL A 49 -12.78 14.75 -11.91
C VAL A 49 -12.45 13.65 -12.92
N GLU A 50 -13.28 12.61 -13.02
CA GLU A 50 -13.14 11.54 -14.01
C GLU A 50 -13.18 12.07 -15.44
N ALA A 51 -14.17 12.91 -15.75
CA ALA A 51 -14.31 13.52 -17.08
C ALA A 51 -13.08 14.38 -17.43
N PHE A 52 -12.57 15.15 -16.46
CA PHE A 52 -11.35 15.94 -16.62
C PHE A 52 -10.13 15.05 -16.87
N ALA A 53 -9.97 13.97 -16.09
CA ALA A 53 -8.89 13.00 -16.25
C ALA A 53 -8.91 12.37 -17.66
N ALA A 54 -10.10 11.95 -18.12
CA ALA A 54 -10.28 11.37 -19.45
C ALA A 54 -9.98 12.36 -20.57
N GLU A 55 -10.44 13.62 -20.48
CA GLU A 55 -10.19 14.69 -21.45
C GLU A 55 -8.69 14.97 -21.60
N HIS A 56 -7.98 15.02 -20.48
CA HIS A 56 -6.53 15.31 -20.45
C HIS A 56 -5.66 14.05 -20.60
N ARG A 57 -6.25 12.87 -20.64
CA ARG A 57 -5.56 11.56 -20.72
C ARG A 57 -4.53 11.37 -19.62
N ILE A 58 -4.91 11.74 -18.41
CA ILE A 58 -4.12 11.59 -17.18
C ILE A 58 -4.82 10.65 -16.20
N PRO A 59 -4.08 10.02 -15.26
CA PRO A 59 -4.66 9.26 -14.17
C PRO A 59 -5.60 10.12 -13.30
N PHE A 60 -6.57 9.48 -12.67
CA PHE A 60 -7.51 10.15 -11.75
C PHE A 60 -6.77 10.84 -10.58
N GLY A 61 -5.73 10.17 -10.03
CA GLY A 61 -4.90 10.75 -8.97
C GLY A 61 -4.16 12.02 -9.40
N GLU A 62 -3.74 12.11 -10.67
CA GLU A 62 -3.11 13.32 -11.21
C GLU A 62 -4.15 14.42 -11.45
N ALA A 63 -5.37 14.07 -11.86
CA ALA A 63 -6.47 15.03 -11.99
C ALA A 63 -6.84 15.67 -10.65
N LEU A 64 -6.71 14.96 -9.52
CA LEU A 64 -6.90 15.52 -8.18
C LEU A 64 -5.85 16.59 -7.84
N ASP A 65 -4.62 16.43 -8.30
CA ASP A 65 -3.57 17.45 -8.09
C ASP A 65 -3.84 18.72 -8.91
N ARG A 66 -4.73 18.66 -9.92
CA ARG A 66 -5.16 19.77 -10.80
C ARG A 66 -6.61 20.18 -10.56
N ILE A 67 -7.10 20.02 -9.34
CA ILE A 67 -8.52 20.20 -9.01
C ILE A 67 -9.03 21.62 -9.34
N ASP A 68 -8.18 22.61 -9.29
CA ASP A 68 -8.51 24.02 -9.60
C ASP A 68 -8.88 24.23 -11.09
N GLU A 69 -8.49 23.29 -11.97
CA GLU A 69 -8.82 23.32 -13.40
C GLU A 69 -10.16 22.63 -13.71
N VAL A 70 -10.68 21.83 -12.75
CA VAL A 70 -11.92 21.05 -12.96
C VAL A 70 -13.14 21.96 -12.87
N GLN A 71 -13.84 22.14 -14.00
CA GLN A 71 -15.01 23.01 -14.09
C GLN A 71 -16.27 22.36 -13.50
N GLY A 72 -17.17 23.17 -12.94
CA GLY A 72 -18.48 22.73 -12.49
C GLY A 72 -18.54 22.08 -11.11
N LEU A 73 -17.44 22.03 -10.39
CA LEU A 73 -17.40 21.58 -8.99
C LEU A 73 -18.14 22.57 -8.08
N ALA A 74 -18.97 22.03 -7.18
CA ALA A 74 -19.53 22.82 -6.10
C ALA A 74 -18.40 23.28 -5.15
N PRO A 75 -18.43 24.53 -4.60
CA PRO A 75 -17.34 25.06 -3.77
C PRO A 75 -16.94 24.17 -2.60
N ARG A 76 -17.93 23.52 -1.96
CA ARG A 76 -17.68 22.57 -0.87
C ARG A 76 -16.92 21.35 -1.33
N SER A 77 -17.33 20.75 -2.46
CA SER A 77 -16.65 19.57 -3.01
C SER A 77 -15.25 19.91 -3.50
N ALA A 78 -15.07 21.04 -4.18
CA ALA A 78 -13.76 21.51 -4.60
C ALA A 78 -12.81 21.67 -3.41
N LYS A 79 -13.28 22.26 -2.30
CA LYS A 79 -12.47 22.41 -1.08
C LYS A 79 -12.08 21.06 -0.48
N GLN A 80 -13.00 20.09 -0.45
CA GLN A 80 -12.71 18.75 0.10
C GLN A 80 -11.71 17.99 -0.77
N LEU A 81 -11.87 18.06 -2.09
CA LEU A 81 -10.96 17.45 -3.06
C LEU A 81 -9.55 18.08 -2.99
N ALA A 82 -9.47 19.41 -2.92
CA ALA A 82 -8.21 20.13 -2.76
C ALA A 82 -7.51 19.79 -1.44
N SER A 83 -8.25 19.68 -0.34
CA SER A 83 -7.70 19.27 0.96
C SER A 83 -7.16 17.84 0.92
N PHE A 84 -7.88 16.92 0.26
CA PHE A 84 -7.41 15.55 0.05
C PHE A 84 -6.15 15.51 -0.80
N ALA A 85 -6.12 16.24 -1.93
CA ALA A 85 -4.95 16.30 -2.80
C ALA A 85 -3.72 16.88 -2.08
N ALA A 86 -3.89 17.94 -1.30
CA ALA A 86 -2.82 18.55 -0.50
C ALA A 86 -2.24 17.57 0.52
N MET A 87 -3.10 16.86 1.25
CA MET A 87 -2.69 15.82 2.20
C MET A 87 -1.87 14.72 1.50
N MET A 88 -2.31 14.24 0.34
CA MET A 88 -1.57 13.22 -0.42
C MET A 88 -0.24 13.75 -0.95
N ALA A 89 -0.17 15.02 -1.39
CA ALA A 89 1.05 15.65 -1.85
C ALA A 89 2.09 15.79 -0.73
N GLU A 90 1.67 16.15 0.47
CA GLU A 90 2.54 16.22 1.66
C GLU A 90 3.20 14.85 1.94
N HIS A 91 2.42 13.77 1.92
CA HIS A 91 2.95 12.43 2.18
C HIS A 91 3.84 11.89 1.05
N ARG A 92 3.60 12.32 -0.20
CA ARG A 92 4.55 12.04 -1.30
C ARG A 92 5.89 12.76 -1.08
N THR A 93 5.87 13.96 -0.51
CA THR A 93 7.10 14.66 -0.13
C THR A 93 7.85 13.89 0.95
N MET A 94 7.16 13.33 1.96
CA MET A 94 7.80 12.47 2.98
C MET A 94 8.51 11.26 2.34
N VAL A 95 7.89 10.64 1.31
CA VAL A 95 8.55 9.54 0.56
C VAL A 95 9.81 10.04 -0.14
N ALA A 96 9.74 11.19 -0.82
CA ALA A 96 10.87 11.78 -1.53
C ALA A 96 12.02 12.16 -0.58
N ASP A 97 11.69 12.53 0.66
CA ASP A 97 12.65 12.87 1.72
C ASP A 97 13.23 11.62 2.43
N GLY A 98 12.85 10.42 2.00
CA GLY A 98 13.36 9.17 2.58
C GLY A 98 12.77 8.84 3.95
N THR A 99 11.56 9.33 4.27
CA THR A 99 10.88 8.97 5.52
C THR A 99 10.51 7.48 5.50
N SER A 100 10.75 6.79 6.61
CA SER A 100 10.45 5.35 6.75
C SER A 100 8.96 5.02 6.61
N ALA A 101 8.66 3.79 6.19
CA ALA A 101 7.30 3.33 5.89
C ALA A 101 6.34 3.44 7.08
N ASP A 102 6.80 3.10 8.29
CA ASP A 102 6.01 3.17 9.53
C ASP A 102 5.60 4.60 9.88
N ARG A 103 6.50 5.57 9.68
CA ARG A 103 6.22 6.99 9.90
C ARG A 103 5.23 7.55 8.89
N ILE A 104 5.38 7.17 7.62
CA ILE A 104 4.43 7.57 6.56
C ILE A 104 3.05 7.00 6.87
N LEU A 105 2.95 5.71 7.24
CA LEU A 105 1.70 5.06 7.59
C LEU A 105 1.03 5.74 8.78
N SER A 106 1.74 5.94 9.86
CA SER A 106 1.22 6.59 11.07
C SER A 106 0.75 8.03 10.78
N SER A 107 1.53 8.78 10.00
CA SER A 107 1.21 10.15 9.61
C SER A 107 -0.05 10.22 8.76
N ILE A 108 -0.20 9.41 7.72
CA ILE A 108 -1.37 9.45 6.84
C ILE A 108 -2.65 8.99 7.54
N LEU A 109 -2.58 7.99 8.40
CA LEU A 109 -3.72 7.52 9.18
C LEU A 109 -4.24 8.60 10.15
N ALA A 110 -3.33 9.37 10.76
CA ALA A 110 -3.68 10.50 11.59
C ALA A 110 -4.22 11.69 10.76
N ALA A 111 -3.49 12.10 9.71
CA ALA A 111 -3.85 13.26 8.88
C ALA A 111 -5.17 13.06 8.11
N SER A 112 -5.47 11.83 7.71
CA SER A 112 -6.75 11.50 7.05
C SER A 112 -7.95 11.55 7.96
N GLY A 113 -7.76 11.50 9.28
CA GLY A 113 -8.82 11.36 10.28
C GLY A 113 -9.33 9.92 10.41
N TYR A 114 -8.63 8.94 9.84
CA TYR A 114 -9.09 7.54 9.83
C TYR A 114 -9.07 6.93 11.24
N LEU A 115 -8.00 7.18 12.00
CA LEU A 115 -7.93 6.74 13.39
C LEU A 115 -8.96 7.44 14.26
N ASP A 116 -9.12 8.76 14.10
CA ASP A 116 -10.08 9.56 14.86
C ASP A 116 -11.53 9.10 14.65
N GLU A 117 -11.91 8.74 13.41
CA GLU A 117 -13.23 8.16 13.10
C GLU A 117 -13.45 6.83 13.84
N LEU A 118 -12.45 5.94 13.85
CA LEU A 118 -12.57 4.64 14.52
C LEU A 118 -12.56 4.77 16.06
N GLU A 119 -11.74 5.66 16.60
CA GLU A 119 -11.63 5.89 18.05
C GLU A 119 -12.92 6.48 18.63
N HIS A 120 -13.61 7.36 17.89
CA HIS A 120 -14.83 8.02 18.36
C HIS A 120 -16.12 7.32 17.92
N SER A 121 -16.01 6.18 17.24
CA SER A 121 -17.16 5.40 16.83
C SER A 121 -17.81 4.66 18.01
N GLU A 122 -19.14 4.67 18.05
CA GLU A 122 -19.93 3.89 19.00
C GLU A 122 -20.19 2.44 18.53
N ASP A 123 -19.77 2.09 17.29
CA ASP A 123 -19.93 0.73 16.74
C ASP A 123 -18.88 -0.22 17.36
N PRO A 124 -19.29 -1.30 18.04
CA PRO A 124 -18.35 -2.27 18.57
C PRO A 124 -17.42 -2.90 17.52
N GLN A 125 -17.83 -2.94 16.24
CA GLN A 125 -16.99 -3.43 15.15
C GLN A 125 -15.83 -2.47 14.86
N ASP A 126 -16.00 -1.18 15.07
CA ASP A 126 -14.96 -0.20 14.81
C ASP A 126 -13.83 -0.26 15.83
N GLN A 127 -14.12 -0.73 17.05
CA GLN A 127 -13.08 -1.05 18.02
C GLN A 127 -12.14 -2.15 17.50
N THR A 128 -12.69 -3.23 16.93
CA THR A 128 -11.89 -4.29 16.32
C THR A 128 -11.12 -3.79 15.09
N ARG A 129 -11.73 -2.91 14.29
CA ARG A 129 -11.05 -2.28 13.15
C ARG A 129 -9.89 -1.41 13.60
N LEU A 130 -10.06 -0.63 14.66
CA LEU A 130 -8.98 0.17 15.24
C LEU A 130 -7.81 -0.71 15.69
N GLU A 131 -8.08 -1.81 16.40
CA GLU A 131 -7.06 -2.77 16.80
C GLU A 131 -6.29 -3.33 15.60
N ASN A 132 -6.98 -3.68 14.51
CA ASN A 132 -6.36 -4.18 13.28
C ASN A 132 -5.48 -3.12 12.58
N VAL A 133 -5.89 -1.85 12.61
CA VAL A 133 -5.09 -0.76 12.05
C VAL A 133 -3.84 -0.52 12.89
N ILE A 134 -3.95 -0.56 14.22
CA ILE A 134 -2.81 -0.47 15.15
C ILE A 134 -1.85 -1.64 14.93
N GLU A 135 -2.36 -2.85 14.76
CA GLU A 135 -1.55 -4.03 14.42
C GLU A 135 -0.80 -3.82 13.10
N PHE A 136 -1.45 -3.26 12.08
CA PHE A 136 -0.80 -2.97 10.80
C PHE A 136 0.32 -1.92 10.93
N VAL A 137 0.15 -0.90 11.78
CA VAL A 137 1.23 0.05 12.11
C VAL A 137 2.39 -0.67 12.80
N SER A 138 2.12 -1.62 13.70
CA SER A 138 3.15 -2.42 14.35
C SER A 138 3.92 -3.29 13.35
N VAL A 139 3.24 -3.89 12.38
CA VAL A 139 3.87 -4.65 11.28
C VAL A 139 4.82 -3.75 10.45
N ALA A 140 4.43 -2.50 10.18
CA ALA A 140 5.31 -1.56 9.50
C ALA A 140 6.54 -1.19 10.36
N GLY A 141 6.36 -1.01 11.67
CA GLY A 141 7.46 -0.78 12.61
C GLY A 141 8.44 -1.96 12.70
N GLU A 142 7.92 -3.19 12.71
CA GLU A 142 8.76 -4.41 12.68
C GLU A 142 9.55 -4.52 11.37
N PHE A 143 8.94 -4.16 10.25
CA PHE A 143 9.63 -4.12 8.95
C PHE A 143 10.81 -3.15 8.98
N VAL A 144 10.60 -1.92 9.46
CA VAL A 144 11.66 -0.91 9.59
C VAL A 144 12.75 -1.38 10.56
N ALA A 145 12.38 -1.93 11.72
CA ALA A 145 13.33 -2.45 12.69
C ALA A 145 14.19 -3.60 12.11
N ALA A 146 13.57 -4.50 11.34
CA ALA A 146 14.29 -5.60 10.69
C ALA A 146 15.29 -5.10 9.66
N ALA A 147 14.92 -4.11 8.84
CA ALA A 147 15.83 -3.50 7.87
C ALA A 147 17.11 -2.95 8.53
N HIS A 148 17.01 -2.40 9.75
CA HIS A 148 18.14 -1.87 10.49
C HIS A 148 18.91 -2.92 11.32
N THR A 149 18.36 -4.12 11.55
CA THR A 149 19.03 -5.17 12.33
C THR A 149 19.84 -6.15 11.48
N GLU A 150 19.51 -6.31 10.20
CA GLU A 150 20.26 -7.18 9.28
C GLU A 150 21.69 -6.67 8.99
N ASP A 151 22.02 -5.43 9.35
CA ASP A 151 23.33 -4.81 9.12
C ASP A 151 24.37 -5.07 10.25
N VAL A 152 24.08 -5.90 11.25
CA VAL A 152 24.99 -6.19 12.37
C VAL A 152 25.46 -7.65 12.36
N GLY A 153 25.98 -8.11 11.23
CA GLY A 153 26.76 -9.37 11.17
C GLY A 153 28.21 -9.11 11.63
N PRO A 154 28.73 -9.78 12.68
CA PRO A 154 30.13 -9.64 13.05
C PRO A 154 31.01 -10.41 12.06
N GLY A 155 31.52 -9.77 11.01
CA GLY A 155 32.54 -10.44 10.22
C GLY A 155 32.89 -9.93 8.83
N GLU A 156 32.14 -9.08 8.18
CA GLU A 156 32.51 -8.56 6.85
C GLU A 156 32.48 -7.04 6.73
N SER A 157 33.29 -6.42 7.60
CA SER A 157 33.63 -5.01 7.46
C SER A 157 34.81 -4.88 6.50
N GLY A 158 34.51 -4.50 5.27
CA GLY A 158 35.52 -3.97 4.39
C GLY A 158 35.69 -4.68 3.06
N LEU A 159 34.84 -4.41 2.09
CA LEU A 159 35.10 -4.24 0.64
C LEU A 159 33.76 -4.31 -0.10
N LEU A 160 33.22 -3.16 -0.50
CA LEU A 160 31.92 -2.90 -1.11
C LEU A 160 30.83 -2.62 -0.06
N GLY A 161 30.39 -1.35 -0.01
CA GLY A 161 29.42 -0.89 0.97
C GLY A 161 28.21 -1.82 1.08
N SER A 162 27.88 -2.19 2.30
CA SER A 162 26.63 -2.84 2.61
C SER A 162 25.51 -1.97 2.04
N PRO A 163 24.51 -2.55 1.34
CA PRO A 163 23.36 -1.77 0.90
C PRO A 163 22.73 -1.11 2.13
N GLU A 164 22.46 0.19 2.04
CA GLU A 164 21.74 0.86 3.12
C GLU A 164 20.42 0.13 3.37
N PRO A 165 19.99 0.02 4.64
CA PRO A 165 18.75 -0.68 4.99
C PRO A 165 17.57 -0.03 4.25
N ASP A 166 16.80 -0.83 3.50
CA ASP A 166 15.65 -0.35 2.75
C ASP A 166 14.39 -0.40 3.60
N ASP A 167 14.16 0.64 4.39
CA ASP A 167 12.96 0.87 5.20
C ASP A 167 11.90 1.71 4.47
N SER A 168 12.05 1.87 3.17
CA SER A 168 11.23 2.72 2.32
C SER A 168 9.79 2.20 2.15
N LEU A 169 8.88 3.12 1.81
CA LEU A 169 7.50 2.77 1.50
C LEU A 169 7.36 1.78 0.33
N PRO A 170 8.08 1.90 -0.79
CA PRO A 170 8.03 0.90 -1.85
C PRO A 170 8.42 -0.50 -1.38
N ALA A 171 9.51 -0.66 -0.63
CA ALA A 171 9.96 -1.94 -0.10
C ALA A 171 8.93 -2.55 0.87
N PHE A 172 8.32 -1.73 1.72
CA PHE A 172 7.23 -2.19 2.59
C PHE A 172 6.02 -2.70 1.80
N LEU A 173 5.59 -1.96 0.76
CA LEU A 173 4.47 -2.37 -0.09
C LEU A 173 4.75 -3.67 -0.85
N GLU A 174 5.99 -3.89 -1.30
CA GLU A 174 6.43 -5.16 -1.90
C GLU A 174 6.32 -6.31 -0.90
N ARG A 175 6.80 -6.11 0.33
CA ARG A 175 6.67 -7.10 1.40
C ARG A 175 5.22 -7.45 1.71
N VAL A 176 4.35 -6.45 1.82
CA VAL A 176 2.91 -6.65 2.05
C VAL A 176 2.28 -7.45 0.93
N ALA A 177 2.62 -7.17 -0.33
CA ALA A 177 2.11 -7.90 -1.48
C ALA A 177 2.52 -9.38 -1.45
N LEU A 178 3.80 -9.66 -1.16
CA LEU A 178 4.32 -11.04 -1.06
C LEU A 178 3.63 -11.85 0.03
N VAL A 179 3.39 -11.25 1.21
CA VAL A 179 2.71 -11.93 2.32
C VAL A 179 1.23 -12.15 2.01
N ALA A 180 0.55 -11.15 1.44
CA ALA A 180 -0.86 -11.27 1.07
C ALA A 180 -1.08 -12.35 -0.01
N ASP A 181 -0.15 -12.50 -0.95
CA ASP A 181 -0.20 -13.55 -1.98
C ASP A 181 0.10 -14.94 -1.39
N SER A 182 1.03 -15.06 -0.45
CA SER A 182 1.32 -16.33 0.23
C SER A 182 0.13 -16.82 1.06
N ASP A 183 -0.65 -15.90 1.63
CA ASP A 183 -1.88 -16.21 2.34
C ASP A 183 -3.00 -16.72 1.41
N GLN A 184 -2.91 -16.51 0.10
CA GLN A 184 -3.87 -16.98 -0.90
C GLN A 184 -3.57 -18.41 -1.39
N ILE A 185 -2.45 -19.02 -0.99
CA ILE A 185 -2.16 -20.41 -1.31
C ILE A 185 -3.15 -21.27 -0.51
N PRO A 186 -4.05 -22.04 -1.15
CA PRO A 186 -4.95 -22.94 -0.45
C PRO A 186 -4.14 -23.97 0.36
N ASP A 187 -4.58 -24.26 1.58
CA ASP A 187 -4.03 -25.38 2.33
C ASP A 187 -4.09 -26.65 1.46
N ALA A 188 -3.02 -27.43 1.46
CA ALA A 188 -2.81 -28.60 0.57
C ALA A 188 -3.86 -29.74 0.69
N ASP A 189 -4.95 -29.51 1.41
CA ASP A 189 -6.06 -30.47 1.61
C ASP A 189 -7.21 -30.32 0.59
N ASP A 190 -7.16 -29.32 -0.32
CA ASP A 190 -8.12 -29.26 -1.40
C ASP A 190 -7.59 -30.06 -2.60
N ASP A 191 -8.28 -31.15 -2.95
CA ASP A 191 -8.02 -32.14 -4.02
C ASP A 191 -7.99 -31.50 -5.44
N GLN A 192 -7.93 -30.19 -5.55
CA GLN A 192 -7.76 -29.42 -6.77
C GLN A 192 -6.31 -28.90 -6.83
N GLY A 193 -5.50 -29.53 -7.70
CA GLY A 193 -4.11 -29.14 -7.89
C GLY A 193 -3.96 -27.65 -8.21
N VAL A 194 -3.09 -26.96 -7.49
CA VAL A 194 -2.81 -25.52 -7.64
C VAL A 194 -1.49 -25.35 -8.39
N VAL A 195 -1.47 -24.46 -9.37
CA VAL A 195 -0.22 -24.03 -10.02
C VAL A 195 0.27 -22.76 -9.34
N THR A 196 1.41 -22.83 -8.66
CA THR A 196 2.01 -21.69 -7.97
C THR A 196 3.13 -21.10 -8.84
N LEU A 197 3.05 -19.80 -9.10
CA LEU A 197 4.11 -19.04 -9.80
C LEU A 197 4.94 -18.29 -8.76
N MET A 198 6.26 -18.46 -8.80
CA MET A 198 7.15 -17.80 -7.85
C MET A 198 8.55 -17.61 -8.44
N THR A 199 9.35 -16.74 -7.80
CA THR A 199 10.77 -16.60 -8.17
C THR A 199 11.62 -17.70 -7.51
N LEU A 200 12.82 -17.96 -8.03
CA LEU A 200 13.76 -18.91 -7.41
C LEU A 200 14.15 -18.50 -5.98
N HIS A 201 14.23 -17.19 -5.70
CA HIS A 201 14.50 -16.71 -4.35
C HIS A 201 13.36 -17.01 -3.38
N THR A 202 12.12 -16.84 -3.81
CA THR A 202 10.93 -17.14 -3.01
C THR A 202 10.76 -18.66 -2.79
N ALA A 203 11.22 -19.48 -3.75
CA ALA A 203 11.16 -20.93 -3.66
C ALA A 203 12.23 -21.53 -2.75
N LYS A 204 13.22 -20.75 -2.30
CA LYS A 204 14.30 -21.25 -1.44
C LYS A 204 13.75 -21.85 -0.14
N GLY A 205 14.00 -23.15 0.05
CA GLY A 205 13.54 -23.89 1.24
C GLY A 205 12.13 -24.48 1.11
N LEU A 206 11.46 -24.30 -0.01
CA LEU A 206 10.17 -24.93 -0.30
C LEU A 206 10.38 -26.19 -1.18
N GLU A 207 9.49 -27.18 -1.02
CA GLU A 207 9.51 -28.44 -1.76
C GLU A 207 8.20 -28.60 -2.52
N PHE A 208 8.27 -28.92 -3.82
CA PHE A 208 7.12 -29.16 -4.69
C PHE A 208 7.25 -30.49 -5.41
N PRO A 209 6.13 -31.25 -5.57
CA PRO A 209 6.14 -32.53 -6.28
C PRO A 209 6.52 -32.40 -7.76
N VAL A 210 6.18 -31.27 -8.37
CA VAL A 210 6.48 -30.97 -9.79
C VAL A 210 6.89 -29.51 -9.90
N VAL A 211 7.99 -29.24 -10.57
CA VAL A 211 8.54 -27.90 -10.78
C VAL A 211 8.78 -27.67 -12.27
N PHE A 212 8.29 -26.55 -12.79
CA PHE A 212 8.61 -26.06 -14.13
C PHE A 212 9.53 -24.83 -14.01
N LEU A 213 10.79 -24.98 -14.38
CA LEU A 213 11.74 -23.89 -14.39
C LEU A 213 11.72 -23.23 -15.77
N THR A 214 11.28 -21.98 -15.85
CA THR A 214 11.19 -21.19 -17.08
C THR A 214 12.30 -20.15 -17.16
N GLY A 215 12.58 -19.63 -18.37
CA GLY A 215 13.62 -18.60 -18.56
C GLY A 215 15.04 -19.12 -18.49
N MET A 216 15.28 -20.42 -18.81
CA MET A 216 16.59 -21.04 -18.90
C MET A 216 17.26 -20.69 -20.24
N GLU A 217 17.57 -19.40 -20.43
CA GLU A 217 18.21 -18.88 -21.63
C GLU A 217 19.59 -18.31 -21.29
N ASP A 218 20.56 -18.44 -22.20
CA ASP A 218 21.91 -17.89 -22.04
C ASP A 218 21.82 -16.37 -21.75
N GLY A 219 22.40 -15.94 -20.62
CA GLY A 219 22.39 -14.55 -20.16
C GLY A 219 21.17 -14.15 -19.30
N THR A 220 20.20 -15.06 -19.09
CA THR A 220 19.07 -14.86 -18.18
C THR A 220 19.20 -15.74 -16.94
N PHE A 221 19.52 -17.02 -17.11
CA PHE A 221 19.79 -17.98 -16.01
C PHE A 221 20.48 -19.22 -16.54
N PRO A 222 21.56 -19.78 -15.87
CA PRO A 222 22.28 -19.16 -14.73
C PRO A 222 23.16 -17.99 -15.16
N HIS A 223 23.42 -17.08 -14.22
CA HIS A 223 24.36 -15.95 -14.43
C HIS A 223 25.79 -16.39 -14.24
#